data_1a68f6ae5e5dcb19b13b727133fe17c9
#
_entry.id   1a68f6ae5e5dcb19b13b727133fe17c9
#
_cell.length_a   1.000
_cell.length_b   1.000
_cell.length_c   1.000
_cell.angle_alpha   90.00
_cell.angle_beta   90.00
_cell.angle_gamma   90.00
#
_symmetry.space_group_name_H-M   'P 1'
#
loop_
_entity.id
_entity.type
_entity.pdbx_description
1 polymer ?
#
loop_
_entity_poly.entity_id
_entity_poly.type
_entity_poly.pdbx_seq_one_letter_code
_entity_poly.pdbx_strand_id
1 'polypeptide(L)'
;MIKALISDSGFRLRVSYALLCGICFLQLLFLAVFIFFTTDLIQQRFEAADFLRQAEVIPLPATLILGGTLLLYPMLLGVMQLRGHVREKPWSALAFLLLESVICMALLRLTSFAGNQIFLLVAANMLTLTRDRKNRGIGLIILVILFLFTNDHVISAFLPITSFERYLYPYTAQSASLFQGTASALSTSVLILFLVYILFLIQDQMLESAQMRRINDELRTLNHQLEEMADVREKMGETRERNRLAREIHDTLGHTLTGLSTGIDAAKTLLQRDPDMAIKQLDILSATAREGLKDVRRSVRKLRPDALENHTLKGALETMIEEFMRSSGVKVSYVCHLDSLDFQPDEEDTIYRIVQECMTNSVRHGHASRIYISFGKDQDSLILIIEDDGKGCVDIQEGFGLHHMKERIALLNGNVRFYGRDGFEVLVELPLRKEDERI
;
A
#
# COMPACT_ATOMS: atom_id res chain seq x y z
N MET A 1 -28.91 -5.30 -25.69
CA MET A 1 -28.49 -3.93 -25.41
C MET A 1 -29.16 -3.37 -24.13
N ILE A 2 -30.49 -3.32 -24.00
CA ILE A 2 -31.18 -2.79 -22.81
C ILE A 2 -30.85 -3.61 -21.53
N LYS A 3 -30.82 -4.95 -21.58
CA LYS A 3 -30.42 -5.80 -20.44
C LYS A 3 -28.99 -5.56 -19.97
N ALA A 4 -28.04 -5.28 -20.88
CA ALA A 4 -26.67 -4.97 -20.52
C ALA A 4 -26.52 -3.58 -19.88
N LEU A 5 -27.29 -2.60 -20.35
CA LEU A 5 -27.36 -1.26 -19.72
C LEU A 5 -27.97 -1.30 -18.31
N ILE A 6 -28.99 -2.14 -18.08
CA ILE A 6 -29.61 -2.32 -16.76
C ILE A 6 -28.68 -3.10 -15.80
N SER A 7 -27.75 -3.90 -16.32
CA SER A 7 -26.76 -4.61 -15.50
C SER A 7 -25.58 -3.71 -15.06
N ASP A 8 -25.38 -2.57 -15.70
CA ASP A 8 -24.34 -1.60 -15.32
C ASP A 8 -24.78 -0.86 -14.02
N SER A 9 -24.03 -1.06 -12.95
CA SER A 9 -24.29 -0.43 -11.64
C SER A 9 -24.25 1.09 -11.73
N GLY A 10 -23.30 1.66 -12.45
CA GLY A 10 -23.17 3.09 -12.67
C GLY A 10 -24.34 3.71 -13.45
N PHE A 11 -24.90 2.96 -14.39
CA PHE A 11 -26.11 3.39 -15.11
C PHE A 11 -27.33 3.42 -14.18
N ARG A 12 -27.56 2.37 -13.39
CA ARG A 12 -28.67 2.32 -12.41
C ARG A 12 -28.59 3.44 -11.40
N LEU A 13 -27.39 3.73 -10.91
CA LEU A 13 -27.17 4.83 -9.96
C LEU A 13 -27.51 6.19 -10.59
N ARG A 14 -27.06 6.47 -11.81
CA ARG A 14 -27.38 7.73 -12.52
C ARG A 14 -28.88 7.89 -12.81
N VAL A 15 -29.54 6.82 -13.23
CA VAL A 15 -30.98 6.84 -13.50
C VAL A 15 -31.78 7.07 -12.23
N SER A 16 -31.46 6.36 -11.13
CA SER A 16 -32.17 6.55 -9.86
C SER A 16 -31.97 7.96 -9.29
N TYR A 17 -30.77 8.54 -9.44
CA TYR A 17 -30.51 9.93 -9.05
C TYR A 17 -31.32 10.93 -9.90
N ALA A 18 -31.35 10.74 -11.22
CA ALA A 18 -32.14 11.59 -12.11
C ALA A 18 -33.67 11.52 -11.82
N LEU A 19 -34.15 10.31 -11.51
CA LEU A 19 -35.55 10.13 -11.07
C LEU A 19 -35.83 10.82 -9.73
N LEU A 20 -34.89 10.73 -8.78
CA LEU A 20 -34.99 11.43 -7.50
C LEU A 20 -35.06 12.96 -7.69
N CYS A 21 -34.20 13.52 -8.56
CA CYS A 21 -34.27 14.93 -8.93
C CYS A 21 -35.64 15.29 -9.54
N GLY A 22 -36.14 14.48 -10.49
CA GLY A 22 -37.41 14.72 -11.16
C GLY A 22 -38.63 14.72 -10.21
N ILE A 23 -38.66 13.73 -9.30
CA ILE A 23 -39.80 13.64 -8.35
C ILE A 23 -39.77 14.73 -7.27
N CYS A 24 -38.56 15.14 -6.81
CA CYS A 24 -38.40 16.29 -5.92
C CYS A 24 -38.89 17.59 -6.57
N PHE A 25 -38.54 17.78 -7.86
CA PHE A 25 -39.05 18.91 -8.62
C PHE A 25 -40.56 18.89 -8.75
N LEU A 26 -41.14 17.72 -9.11
CA LEU A 26 -42.59 17.55 -9.26
C LEU A 26 -43.31 17.82 -7.95
N GLN A 27 -42.79 17.39 -6.82
CA GLN A 27 -43.36 17.66 -5.48
C GLN A 27 -43.38 19.16 -5.19
N LEU A 28 -42.24 19.86 -5.34
CA LEU A 28 -42.18 21.29 -5.06
C LEU A 28 -43.04 22.11 -6.02
N LEU A 29 -43.06 21.72 -7.29
CA LEU A 29 -43.92 22.35 -8.31
C LEU A 29 -45.38 22.16 -7.99
N PHE A 30 -45.81 20.94 -7.60
CA PHE A 30 -47.19 20.67 -7.16
C PHE A 30 -47.58 21.58 -6.00
N LEU A 31 -46.74 21.69 -4.97
CA LEU A 31 -47.00 22.56 -3.81
C LEU A 31 -47.08 24.03 -4.22
N ALA A 32 -46.18 24.52 -5.05
CA ALA A 32 -46.14 25.91 -5.51
C ALA A 32 -47.36 26.25 -6.37
N VAL A 33 -47.73 25.36 -7.30
CA VAL A 33 -48.92 25.53 -8.18
C VAL A 33 -50.20 25.46 -7.36
N PHE A 34 -50.32 24.53 -6.41
CA PHE A 34 -51.44 24.39 -5.51
C PHE A 34 -51.65 25.69 -4.69
N ILE A 35 -50.59 26.21 -4.06
CA ILE A 35 -50.65 27.46 -3.28
C ILE A 35 -51.05 28.64 -4.19
N PHE A 36 -50.48 28.69 -5.43
CA PHE A 36 -50.79 29.74 -6.39
C PHE A 36 -52.29 29.78 -6.72
N PHE A 37 -52.86 28.66 -7.15
CA PHE A 37 -54.29 28.60 -7.49
C PHE A 37 -55.22 28.76 -6.27
N THR A 38 -54.82 28.25 -5.11
CA THR A 38 -55.59 28.39 -3.87
C THR A 38 -55.64 29.85 -3.44
N THR A 39 -54.53 30.59 -3.56
CA THR A 39 -54.50 32.02 -3.21
C THR A 39 -55.42 32.83 -4.15
N ASP A 40 -55.42 32.53 -5.45
CA ASP A 40 -56.30 33.14 -6.42
C ASP A 40 -57.78 32.84 -6.10
N LEU A 41 -58.11 31.58 -5.78
CA LEU A 41 -59.45 31.15 -5.39
C LEU A 41 -59.95 31.86 -4.14
N ILE A 42 -59.14 32.04 -3.11
CA ILE A 42 -59.45 32.77 -1.88
C ILE A 42 -59.77 34.24 -2.18
N GLN A 43 -59.05 34.87 -3.08
CA GLN A 43 -59.28 36.24 -3.51
C GLN A 43 -60.58 36.37 -4.27
N GLN A 44 -60.89 35.47 -5.20
CA GLN A 44 -62.09 35.47 -6.01
C GLN A 44 -63.35 35.26 -5.16
N ARG A 45 -63.32 34.44 -4.11
CA ARG A 45 -64.46 34.16 -3.23
C ARG A 45 -64.63 35.16 -2.11
N PHE A 46 -63.81 36.20 -2.01
CA PHE A 46 -63.81 37.17 -0.92
C PHE A 46 -63.58 36.56 0.47
N GLU A 47 -63.00 35.38 0.56
CA GLU A 47 -62.76 34.64 1.80
C GLU A 47 -61.37 35.04 2.42
N ALA A 48 -60.72 36.07 1.89
CA ALA A 48 -59.34 36.47 2.29
C ALA A 48 -59.28 36.89 3.77
N ALA A 49 -60.31 37.53 4.31
CA ALA A 49 -60.37 37.95 5.71
C ALA A 49 -60.46 36.75 6.67
N ASP A 50 -61.23 35.72 6.35
CA ASP A 50 -61.39 34.53 7.16
C ASP A 50 -60.16 33.63 7.07
N PHE A 51 -59.53 33.54 5.88
CA PHE A 51 -58.24 32.85 5.70
C PHE A 51 -57.12 33.54 6.48
N LEU A 52 -57.04 34.87 6.44
CA LEU A 52 -56.01 35.63 7.15
C LEU A 52 -56.20 35.58 8.68
N ARG A 53 -57.39 35.41 9.19
CA ARG A 53 -57.64 35.16 10.63
C ARG A 53 -57.15 33.80 11.09
N GLN A 54 -57.16 32.81 10.19
CA GLN A 54 -56.64 31.47 10.46
C GLN A 54 -55.16 31.34 10.16
N ALA A 55 -54.64 32.13 9.24
CA ALA A 55 -53.24 32.18 8.91
C ALA A 55 -52.47 32.99 9.96
N GLU A 56 -51.53 32.39 10.67
CA GLU A 56 -50.73 33.05 11.72
C GLU A 56 -49.81 34.12 11.14
N VAL A 57 -49.45 34.00 9.86
CA VAL A 57 -48.56 34.91 9.12
C VAL A 57 -49.18 35.25 7.77
N ILE A 58 -48.97 36.47 7.30
CA ILE A 58 -49.34 36.87 5.96
C ILE A 58 -48.63 36.01 4.93
N PRO A 59 -49.35 35.27 4.08
CA PRO A 59 -48.74 34.41 3.05
C PRO A 59 -47.93 35.25 2.06
N LEU A 60 -46.86 34.65 1.53
CA LEU A 60 -46.07 35.25 0.47
C LEU A 60 -46.94 35.42 -0.81
N PRO A 61 -46.67 36.43 -1.65
CA PRO A 61 -47.31 36.57 -2.94
C PRO A 61 -47.23 35.28 -3.77
N ALA A 62 -48.35 34.79 -4.30
CA ALA A 62 -48.42 33.52 -5.04
C ALA A 62 -47.49 33.49 -6.24
N THR A 63 -47.30 34.62 -6.94
CA THR A 63 -46.34 34.76 -8.06
C THR A 63 -44.91 34.61 -7.62
N LEU A 64 -44.54 35.07 -6.40
CA LEU A 64 -43.23 34.89 -5.82
C LEU A 64 -42.94 33.40 -5.48
N ILE A 65 -43.97 32.71 -4.98
CA ILE A 65 -43.86 31.27 -4.64
C ILE A 65 -43.58 30.46 -5.89
N LEU A 66 -44.40 30.63 -6.92
CA LEU A 66 -44.22 29.89 -8.19
C LEU A 66 -42.91 30.26 -8.89
N GLY A 67 -42.66 31.57 -9.10
CA GLY A 67 -41.44 32.06 -9.75
C GLY A 67 -40.17 31.71 -8.98
N GLY A 68 -40.22 31.86 -7.65
CA GLY A 68 -39.10 31.49 -6.77
C GLY A 68 -38.78 29.99 -6.81
N THR A 69 -39.77 29.12 -6.80
CA THR A 69 -39.57 27.67 -6.91
C THR A 69 -38.97 27.29 -8.26
N LEU A 70 -39.46 27.86 -9.38
CA LEU A 70 -38.95 27.62 -10.72
C LEU A 70 -37.51 28.14 -10.91
N LEU A 71 -37.06 29.12 -10.16
CA LEU A 71 -35.71 29.69 -10.22
C LEU A 71 -34.74 29.00 -9.26
N LEU A 72 -35.15 28.79 -8.00
CA LEU A 72 -34.24 28.26 -6.97
C LEU A 72 -33.95 26.77 -7.13
N TYR A 73 -34.92 25.96 -7.65
CA TYR A 73 -34.69 24.54 -7.83
C TYR A 73 -33.59 24.24 -8.88
N PRO A 74 -33.63 24.79 -10.10
CA PRO A 74 -32.52 24.65 -11.04
C PRO A 74 -31.19 25.21 -10.51
N MET A 75 -31.26 26.32 -9.74
CA MET A 75 -30.06 26.88 -9.08
C MET A 75 -29.47 25.89 -8.09
N LEU A 76 -30.27 25.19 -7.29
CA LEU A 76 -29.82 24.11 -6.40
C LEU A 76 -29.10 23.02 -7.18
N LEU A 77 -29.71 22.53 -8.28
CA LEU A 77 -29.08 21.51 -9.14
C LEU A 77 -27.78 22.00 -9.75
N GLY A 78 -27.70 23.28 -10.14
CA GLY A 78 -26.48 23.90 -10.64
C GLY A 78 -25.36 23.93 -9.61
N VAL A 79 -25.67 24.27 -8.35
CA VAL A 79 -24.71 24.25 -7.24
C VAL A 79 -24.22 22.81 -6.97
N MET A 80 -25.13 21.83 -7.00
CA MET A 80 -24.79 20.42 -6.84
C MET A 80 -23.87 19.92 -7.96
N GLN A 81 -24.10 20.33 -9.21
CA GLN A 81 -23.22 19.99 -10.34
C GLN A 81 -21.85 20.66 -10.22
N LEU A 82 -21.81 21.95 -9.84
CA LEU A 82 -20.56 22.68 -9.60
C LEU A 82 -19.69 22.00 -8.55
N ARG A 83 -20.28 21.49 -7.49
CA ARG A 83 -19.58 20.72 -6.47
C ARG A 83 -18.82 19.51 -7.05
N GLY A 84 -19.41 18.82 -8.03
CA GLY A 84 -18.76 17.68 -8.70
C GLY A 84 -17.51 18.04 -9.53
N HIS A 85 -17.39 19.30 -9.96
CA HIS A 85 -16.25 19.80 -10.77
C HIS A 85 -15.15 20.46 -9.93
N VAL A 86 -15.43 20.86 -8.71
CA VAL A 86 -14.47 21.51 -7.83
C VAL A 86 -13.64 20.47 -7.09
N ARG A 87 -12.30 20.61 -7.14
CA ARG A 87 -11.37 19.75 -6.40
C ARG A 87 -11.66 19.86 -4.91
N GLU A 88 -11.99 18.74 -4.27
CA GLU A 88 -12.34 18.71 -2.85
C GLU A 88 -11.17 19.20 -1.97
N LYS A 89 -11.40 20.33 -1.31
CA LYS A 89 -10.62 20.74 -0.15
C LYS A 89 -11.44 20.45 1.11
N PRO A 90 -10.83 20.19 2.29
CA PRO A 90 -11.57 19.81 3.50
C PRO A 90 -12.71 20.74 3.87
N TRP A 91 -12.59 22.04 3.64
CA TRP A 91 -13.61 23.05 3.95
C TRP A 91 -14.61 23.29 2.81
N SER A 92 -14.26 22.97 1.55
CA SER A 92 -15.15 23.20 0.39
C SER A 92 -16.44 22.37 0.47
N ALA A 93 -16.36 21.14 0.95
CA ALA A 93 -17.51 20.24 1.11
C ALA A 93 -18.56 20.84 2.06
N LEU A 94 -18.12 21.42 3.18
CA LEU A 94 -19.01 22.07 4.15
C LEU A 94 -19.56 23.41 3.63
N ALA A 95 -18.78 24.17 2.87
CA ALA A 95 -19.22 25.42 2.25
C ALA A 95 -20.33 25.17 1.21
N PHE A 96 -20.17 24.14 0.35
CA PHE A 96 -21.23 23.74 -0.60
C PHE A 96 -22.47 23.26 0.13
N LEU A 97 -22.32 22.43 1.19
CA LEU A 97 -23.44 21.96 2.00
C LEU A 97 -24.21 23.13 2.62
N LEU A 98 -23.52 24.13 3.13
CA LEU A 98 -24.14 25.34 3.70
C LEU A 98 -24.93 26.09 2.62
N LEU A 99 -24.36 26.29 1.43
CA LEU A 99 -25.02 26.96 0.31
C LEU A 99 -26.27 26.18 -0.16
N GLU A 100 -26.13 24.85 -0.34
CA GLU A 100 -27.22 23.94 -0.69
C GLU A 100 -28.34 24.01 0.36
N SER A 101 -27.98 24.00 1.66
CA SER A 101 -28.93 24.09 2.77
C SER A 101 -29.66 25.42 2.80
N VAL A 102 -29.00 26.55 2.53
CA VAL A 102 -29.64 27.87 2.45
C VAL A 102 -30.67 27.92 1.30
N ILE A 103 -30.33 27.38 0.14
CA ILE A 103 -31.26 27.30 -1.00
C ILE A 103 -32.47 26.40 -0.66
N CYS A 104 -32.24 25.26 -0.01
CA CYS A 104 -33.31 24.38 0.46
C CYS A 104 -34.22 25.08 1.47
N MET A 105 -33.67 25.82 2.43
CA MET A 105 -34.47 26.60 3.37
C MET A 105 -35.31 27.69 2.69
N ALA A 106 -34.75 28.35 1.66
CA ALA A 106 -35.51 29.30 0.87
C ALA A 106 -36.67 28.64 0.11
N LEU A 107 -36.42 27.47 -0.53
CA LEU A 107 -37.46 26.67 -1.19
C LEU A 107 -38.58 26.22 -0.21
N LEU A 108 -38.16 25.74 0.97
CA LEU A 108 -39.13 25.34 2.01
C LEU A 108 -39.94 26.50 2.52
N ARG A 109 -39.34 27.67 2.69
CA ARG A 109 -40.11 28.88 3.07
C ARG A 109 -41.18 29.26 2.02
N LEU A 110 -40.87 29.08 0.73
CA LEU A 110 -41.81 29.32 -0.36
C LEU A 110 -42.97 28.30 -0.35
N THR A 111 -42.70 27.02 -0.04
CA THR A 111 -43.69 25.93 -0.05
C THR A 111 -44.25 25.62 1.32
N SER A 112 -44.23 26.60 2.24
CA SER A 112 -44.80 26.49 3.59
C SER A 112 -44.29 25.26 4.37
N PHE A 113 -43.01 24.91 4.19
CA PHE A 113 -42.31 23.78 4.80
C PHE A 113 -42.88 22.39 4.49
N ALA A 114 -43.81 22.29 3.53
CA ALA A 114 -44.41 21.00 3.17
C ALA A 114 -43.56 20.06 2.34
N GLY A 115 -42.35 20.50 1.93
CA GLY A 115 -41.44 19.75 1.01
C GLY A 115 -40.07 19.46 1.60
N ASN A 116 -39.94 19.17 2.91
CA ASN A 116 -38.66 18.97 3.58
C ASN A 116 -37.83 17.77 3.05
N GLN A 117 -38.45 16.86 2.28
CA GLN A 117 -37.79 15.75 1.58
C GLN A 117 -36.71 16.20 0.61
N ILE A 118 -36.66 17.49 0.24
CA ILE A 118 -35.57 18.05 -0.58
C ILE A 118 -34.16 17.84 0.05
N PHE A 119 -34.08 17.77 1.39
CA PHE A 119 -32.83 17.46 2.06
C PHE A 119 -32.30 16.05 1.77
N LEU A 120 -33.17 15.10 1.40
CA LEU A 120 -32.76 13.76 0.96
C LEU A 120 -32.00 13.82 -0.38
N LEU A 121 -32.41 14.77 -1.25
CA LEU A 121 -31.67 14.98 -2.50
C LEU A 121 -30.26 15.53 -2.23
N VAL A 122 -30.13 16.49 -1.31
CA VAL A 122 -28.82 17.02 -0.87
C VAL A 122 -27.98 15.91 -0.23
N ALA A 123 -28.60 15.04 0.59
CA ALA A 123 -27.93 13.91 1.20
C ALA A 123 -27.43 12.90 0.15
N ALA A 124 -28.25 12.59 -0.87
CA ALA A 124 -27.85 11.73 -1.98
C ALA A 124 -26.63 12.29 -2.73
N ASN A 125 -26.64 13.57 -3.06
CA ASN A 125 -25.54 14.27 -3.70
C ASN A 125 -24.27 14.24 -2.84
N MET A 126 -24.40 14.50 -1.57
CA MET A 126 -23.30 14.48 -0.62
C MET A 126 -22.66 13.11 -0.47
N LEU A 127 -23.45 12.05 -0.37
CA LEU A 127 -22.97 10.67 -0.26
C LEU A 127 -22.14 10.24 -1.46
N THR A 128 -22.50 10.74 -2.65
CA THR A 128 -21.80 10.39 -3.90
C THR A 128 -20.52 11.17 -4.10
N LEU A 129 -20.52 12.48 -3.82
CA LEU A 129 -19.43 13.38 -4.18
C LEU A 129 -18.40 13.56 -3.07
N THR A 130 -18.75 13.44 -1.79
CA THR A 130 -17.81 13.67 -0.68
C THR A 130 -16.97 12.43 -0.39
N ARG A 131 -15.66 12.50 -0.70
CA ARG A 131 -14.71 11.40 -0.47
C ARG A 131 -14.27 11.32 0.99
N ASP A 132 -14.07 12.45 1.64
CA ASP A 132 -13.64 12.48 3.05
C ASP A 132 -14.74 11.95 3.98
N ARG A 133 -14.42 10.82 4.63
CA ARG A 133 -15.33 10.12 5.54
C ARG A 133 -15.80 10.99 6.72
N LYS A 134 -14.92 11.85 7.24
CA LYS A 134 -15.21 12.74 8.38
C LYS A 134 -16.20 13.82 7.97
N ASN A 135 -15.94 14.54 6.88
CA ASN A 135 -16.80 15.59 6.37
C ASN A 135 -18.16 15.04 5.92
N ARG A 136 -18.18 13.85 5.33
CA ARG A 136 -19.41 13.14 4.96
C ARG A 136 -20.26 12.82 6.19
N GLY A 137 -19.66 12.31 7.28
CA GLY A 137 -20.37 12.03 8.53
C GLY A 137 -20.96 13.29 9.17
N ILE A 138 -20.16 14.35 9.30
CA ILE A 138 -20.59 15.63 9.87
C ILE A 138 -21.76 16.22 9.05
N GLY A 139 -21.62 16.23 7.73
CA GLY A 139 -22.66 16.80 6.87
C GLY A 139 -23.97 16.02 6.89
N LEU A 140 -23.92 14.68 6.95
CA LEU A 140 -25.13 13.88 7.11
C LEU A 140 -25.85 14.16 8.43
N ILE A 141 -25.11 14.33 9.52
CA ILE A 141 -25.69 14.70 10.82
C ILE A 141 -26.40 16.07 10.71
N ILE A 142 -25.75 17.06 10.07
CA ILE A 142 -26.36 18.38 9.85
C ILE A 142 -27.63 18.26 9.02
N LEU A 143 -27.63 17.48 7.93
CA LEU A 143 -28.80 17.30 7.08
C LEU A 143 -29.94 16.59 7.80
N VAL A 144 -29.65 15.59 8.65
CA VAL A 144 -30.67 14.92 9.48
C VAL A 144 -31.28 15.91 10.46
N ILE A 145 -30.50 16.72 11.13
CA ILE A 145 -31.00 17.76 12.04
C ILE A 145 -31.87 18.75 11.29
N LEU A 146 -31.43 19.24 10.12
CA LEU A 146 -32.23 20.16 9.29
C LEU A 146 -33.51 19.52 8.80
N PHE A 147 -33.46 18.25 8.36
CA PHE A 147 -34.64 17.51 7.92
C PHE A 147 -35.69 17.36 9.05
N LEU A 148 -35.27 17.01 10.26
CA LEU A 148 -36.13 16.87 11.41
C LEU A 148 -36.70 18.22 11.88
N PHE A 149 -35.86 19.24 11.94
CA PHE A 149 -36.27 20.57 12.42
C PHE A 149 -37.19 21.30 11.45
N THR A 150 -37.07 21.06 10.15
CA THR A 150 -37.88 21.69 9.11
C THR A 150 -39.22 20.95 8.83
N ASN A 151 -39.54 19.90 9.61
CA ASN A 151 -40.87 19.32 9.58
C ASN A 151 -41.89 20.38 9.99
N ASP A 152 -43.00 20.49 9.25
CA ASP A 152 -44.03 21.54 9.43
C ASP A 152 -44.63 21.56 10.85
N HIS A 153 -44.82 20.39 11.46
CA HIS A 153 -45.30 20.27 12.84
C HIS A 153 -44.25 20.71 13.87
N VAL A 154 -42.99 20.48 13.61
CA VAL A 154 -41.88 20.88 14.51
C VAL A 154 -41.64 22.38 14.39
N ILE A 155 -41.49 22.88 13.17
CA ILE A 155 -41.15 24.28 12.95
C ILE A 155 -42.28 25.22 13.35
N SER A 156 -43.54 24.80 13.22
CA SER A 156 -44.73 25.59 13.67
C SER A 156 -44.75 25.83 15.18
N ALA A 157 -44.09 25.00 15.98
CA ALA A 157 -43.95 25.22 17.41
C ALA A 157 -42.96 26.36 17.77
N PHE A 158 -42.05 26.72 16.85
CA PHE A 158 -41.02 27.73 17.08
C PHE A 158 -41.23 29.01 16.25
N LEU A 159 -41.82 28.87 15.06
CA LEU A 159 -42.00 29.97 14.13
C LEU A 159 -43.46 29.99 13.65
N PRO A 160 -44.14 31.16 13.63
CA PRO A 160 -45.44 31.26 13.05
C PRO A 160 -45.36 31.03 11.54
N ILE A 161 -45.96 29.93 11.06
CA ILE A 161 -46.00 29.57 9.65
C ILE A 161 -47.44 29.27 9.23
N THR A 162 -47.79 29.56 7.98
CA THR A 162 -49.03 29.08 7.38
C THR A 162 -48.80 27.66 6.88
N SER A 163 -49.31 26.65 7.61
CA SER A 163 -49.12 25.24 7.20
C SER A 163 -49.89 24.92 5.91
N PHE A 164 -49.44 23.88 5.19
CA PHE A 164 -50.10 23.40 3.97
C PHE A 164 -51.58 23.06 4.20
N GLU A 165 -51.94 22.53 5.36
CA GLU A 165 -53.31 22.16 5.72
C GLU A 165 -54.24 23.36 5.73
N ARG A 166 -53.79 24.56 6.07
CA ARG A 166 -54.58 25.78 6.05
C ARG A 166 -54.96 26.22 4.64
N TYR A 167 -54.15 25.93 3.64
CA TYR A 167 -54.52 26.17 2.24
C TYR A 167 -55.57 25.21 1.71
N LEU A 168 -55.93 24.12 2.44
CA LEU A 168 -57.02 23.22 2.09
C LEU A 168 -58.41 23.74 2.52
N TYR A 169 -58.47 24.78 3.37
CA TYR A 169 -59.68 25.32 3.92
C TYR A 169 -60.79 25.71 2.87
N PRO A 170 -60.48 26.35 1.73
CA PRO A 170 -61.46 26.76 0.76
C PRO A 170 -62.09 25.63 -0.08
N TYR A 171 -61.58 24.41 0.07
CA TYR A 171 -61.95 23.24 -0.71
C TYR A 171 -63.00 22.37 0.03
N THR A 172 -63.77 21.61 -0.74
CA THR A 172 -64.62 20.57 -0.16
C THR A 172 -63.80 19.45 0.49
N ALA A 173 -64.39 18.76 1.48
CA ALA A 173 -63.69 17.67 2.17
C ALA A 173 -63.13 16.61 1.19
N GLN A 174 -63.79 16.30 0.10
CA GLN A 174 -63.39 15.37 -0.92
C GLN A 174 -62.18 15.91 -1.73
N SER A 175 -62.24 17.18 -2.15
CA SER A 175 -61.13 17.81 -2.89
C SER A 175 -59.89 18.01 -2.01
N ALA A 176 -60.09 18.42 -0.75
CA ALA A 176 -59.01 18.57 0.23
C ALA A 176 -58.30 17.25 0.49
N SER A 177 -59.06 16.14 0.66
CA SER A 177 -58.45 14.82 0.83
C SER A 177 -57.64 14.34 -0.40
N LEU A 178 -58.10 14.68 -1.63
CA LEU A 178 -57.37 14.40 -2.86
C LEU A 178 -56.03 15.16 -2.92
N PHE A 179 -56.03 16.46 -2.62
CA PHE A 179 -54.79 17.27 -2.62
C PHE A 179 -53.82 16.83 -1.53
N GLN A 180 -54.32 16.53 -0.33
CA GLN A 180 -53.51 16.00 0.76
C GLN A 180 -52.94 14.62 0.41
N GLY A 181 -53.77 13.74 -0.19
CA GLY A 181 -53.33 12.42 -0.66
C GLY A 181 -52.25 12.50 -1.73
N THR A 182 -52.37 13.43 -2.70
CA THR A 182 -51.36 13.64 -3.74
C THR A 182 -50.03 14.18 -3.17
N ALA A 183 -50.10 15.16 -2.24
CA ALA A 183 -48.91 15.67 -1.55
C ALA A 183 -48.20 14.57 -0.77
N SER A 184 -48.95 13.74 -0.02
CA SER A 184 -48.42 12.60 0.72
C SER A 184 -47.83 11.53 -0.20
N ALA A 185 -48.50 11.24 -1.33
CA ALA A 185 -47.97 10.27 -2.32
C ALA A 185 -46.65 10.73 -2.95
N LEU A 186 -46.53 12.02 -3.28
CA LEU A 186 -45.28 12.59 -3.81
C LEU A 186 -44.17 12.55 -2.76
N SER A 187 -44.45 12.93 -1.51
CA SER A 187 -43.49 12.86 -0.40
C SER A 187 -42.98 11.43 -0.16
N THR A 188 -43.90 10.46 -0.15
CA THR A 188 -43.55 9.03 0.00
C THR A 188 -42.75 8.53 -1.20
N SER A 189 -43.08 8.97 -2.42
CA SER A 189 -42.31 8.61 -3.63
C SER A 189 -40.85 9.11 -3.58
N VAL A 190 -40.62 10.33 -3.07
CA VAL A 190 -39.25 10.85 -2.86
C VAL A 190 -38.51 9.97 -1.88
N LEU A 191 -39.12 9.56 -0.76
CA LEU A 191 -38.50 8.69 0.22
C LEU A 191 -38.14 7.31 -0.36
N ILE A 192 -39.07 6.70 -1.11
CA ILE A 192 -38.85 5.40 -1.75
C ILE A 192 -37.71 5.49 -2.76
N LEU A 193 -37.70 6.50 -3.63
CA LEU A 193 -36.62 6.68 -4.61
C LEU A 193 -35.28 6.96 -3.96
N PHE A 194 -35.27 7.70 -2.86
CA PHE A 194 -34.03 7.88 -2.07
C PHE A 194 -33.53 6.56 -1.50
N LEU A 195 -34.39 5.70 -0.93
CA LEU A 195 -34.00 4.38 -0.44
C LEU A 195 -33.46 3.48 -1.57
N VAL A 196 -34.14 3.48 -2.72
CA VAL A 196 -33.67 2.74 -3.92
C VAL A 196 -32.30 3.25 -4.37
N TYR A 197 -32.11 4.56 -4.38
CA TYR A 197 -30.83 5.18 -4.70
C TYR A 197 -29.71 4.74 -3.73
N ILE A 198 -29.98 4.75 -2.41
CA ILE A 198 -29.03 4.28 -1.39
C ILE A 198 -28.68 2.80 -1.57
N LEU A 199 -29.65 1.95 -1.88
CA LEU A 199 -29.40 0.54 -2.16
C LEU A 199 -28.46 0.35 -3.35
N PHE A 200 -28.68 1.08 -4.45
CA PHE A 200 -27.79 1.03 -5.60
C PHE A 200 -26.39 1.58 -5.30
N LEU A 201 -26.31 2.65 -4.51
CA LEU A 201 -25.03 3.20 -4.06
C LEU A 201 -24.22 2.21 -3.23
N ILE A 202 -24.88 1.51 -2.29
CA ILE A 202 -24.24 0.47 -1.47
C ILE A 202 -23.77 -0.69 -2.35
N GLN A 203 -24.59 -1.16 -3.29
CA GLN A 203 -24.22 -2.22 -4.22
C GLN A 203 -23.00 -1.83 -5.07
N ASP A 204 -22.97 -0.62 -5.59
CA ASP A 204 -21.86 -0.10 -6.39
C ASP A 204 -20.56 -0.07 -5.59
N GLN A 205 -20.58 0.45 -4.36
CA GLN A 205 -19.44 0.48 -3.45
C GLN A 205 -18.96 -0.94 -3.04
N MET A 206 -19.89 -1.87 -2.85
CA MET A 206 -19.52 -3.27 -2.56
C MET A 206 -18.81 -3.93 -3.75
N LEU A 207 -19.27 -3.71 -4.97
CA LEU A 207 -18.65 -4.22 -6.19
C LEU A 207 -17.24 -3.64 -6.39
N GLU A 208 -17.09 -2.33 -6.25
CA GLU A 208 -15.79 -1.65 -6.35
C GLU A 208 -14.81 -2.17 -5.29
N SER A 209 -15.27 -2.33 -4.04
CA SER A 209 -14.45 -2.89 -2.96
C SER A 209 -14.03 -4.34 -3.22
N ALA A 210 -14.91 -5.17 -3.80
CA ALA A 210 -14.60 -6.54 -4.16
C ALA A 210 -13.57 -6.62 -5.29
N GLN A 211 -13.67 -5.75 -6.30
CA GLN A 211 -12.69 -5.65 -7.38
C GLN A 211 -11.32 -5.21 -6.84
N MET A 212 -11.28 -4.21 -5.98
CA MET A 212 -10.04 -3.72 -5.38
C MET A 212 -9.34 -4.80 -4.54
N ARG A 213 -10.10 -5.61 -3.79
CA ARG A 213 -9.56 -6.77 -3.06
C ARG A 213 -8.93 -7.79 -4.00
N ARG A 214 -9.62 -8.16 -5.09
CA ARG A 214 -9.08 -9.08 -6.11
C ARG A 214 -7.77 -8.61 -6.69
N ILE A 215 -7.70 -7.35 -7.13
CA ILE A 215 -6.48 -6.76 -7.68
C ILE A 215 -5.35 -6.79 -6.65
N ASN A 216 -5.65 -6.50 -5.38
CA ASN A 216 -4.64 -6.52 -4.32
C ASN A 216 -4.11 -7.94 -4.04
N ASP A 217 -4.98 -8.95 -4.10
CA ASP A 217 -4.58 -10.35 -3.94
C ASP A 217 -3.75 -10.85 -5.14
N GLU A 218 -4.10 -10.47 -6.37
CA GLU A 218 -3.31 -10.75 -7.56
C GLU A 218 -1.91 -10.09 -7.50
N LEU A 219 -1.84 -8.83 -7.06
CA LEU A 219 -0.57 -8.12 -6.87
C LEU A 219 0.33 -8.80 -5.84
N ARG A 220 -0.23 -9.28 -4.73
CA ARG A 220 0.52 -10.04 -3.72
C ARG A 220 1.09 -11.32 -4.27
N THR A 221 0.29 -12.07 -5.03
CA THR A 221 0.72 -13.31 -5.66
C THR A 221 1.85 -13.08 -6.67
N LEU A 222 1.72 -12.05 -7.52
CA LEU A 222 2.75 -11.66 -8.48
C LEU A 222 4.06 -11.23 -7.80
N ASN A 223 3.97 -10.45 -6.72
CA ASN A 223 5.15 -10.05 -5.96
C ASN A 223 5.88 -11.27 -5.37
N HIS A 224 5.16 -12.22 -4.80
CA HIS A 224 5.76 -13.46 -4.29
C HIS A 224 6.45 -14.26 -5.39
N GLN A 225 5.82 -14.38 -6.57
CA GLN A 225 6.45 -15.05 -7.73
C GLN A 225 7.71 -14.33 -8.22
N LEU A 226 7.72 -13.00 -8.20
CA LEU A 226 8.90 -12.22 -8.56
C LEU A 226 10.05 -12.43 -7.58
N GLU A 227 9.78 -12.51 -6.28
CA GLU A 227 10.78 -12.83 -5.25
C GLU A 227 11.36 -14.23 -5.45
N GLU A 228 10.51 -15.24 -5.68
CA GLU A 228 10.97 -16.61 -5.97
C GLU A 228 11.83 -16.67 -7.25
N MET A 229 11.42 -15.97 -8.32
CA MET A 229 12.20 -15.91 -9.55
C MET A 229 13.55 -15.19 -9.36
N ALA A 230 13.62 -14.17 -8.51
CA ALA A 230 14.86 -13.49 -8.20
C ALA A 230 15.84 -14.42 -7.48
N ASP A 231 15.38 -15.18 -6.48
CA ASP A 231 16.19 -16.17 -5.76
C ASP A 231 16.70 -17.29 -6.67
N VAL A 232 15.86 -17.79 -7.57
CA VAL A 232 16.27 -18.80 -8.56
C VAL A 232 17.32 -18.24 -9.52
N ARG A 233 17.14 -16.98 -9.96
CA ARG A 233 18.08 -16.33 -10.90
C ARG A 233 19.45 -16.10 -10.26
N GLU A 234 19.49 -15.70 -8.99
CA GLU A 234 20.71 -15.54 -8.22
C GLU A 234 21.47 -16.86 -8.12
N LYS A 235 20.81 -17.94 -7.69
CA LYS A 235 21.41 -19.30 -7.61
C LYS A 235 21.91 -19.82 -8.97
N MET A 236 21.16 -19.54 -10.05
CA MET A 236 21.61 -19.89 -11.40
C MET A 236 22.83 -19.07 -11.82
N GLY A 237 22.93 -17.80 -11.40
CA GLY A 237 24.08 -16.93 -11.62
C GLY A 237 25.33 -17.49 -10.93
N GLU A 238 25.25 -17.82 -9.65
CA GLU A 238 26.33 -18.44 -8.88
C GLU A 238 26.78 -19.78 -9.49
N THR A 239 25.85 -20.64 -9.87
CA THR A 239 26.15 -21.93 -10.47
C THR A 239 26.88 -21.77 -11.83
N ARG A 240 26.45 -20.81 -12.66
CA ARG A 240 27.08 -20.51 -13.95
C ARG A 240 28.51 -20.01 -13.75
N GLU A 241 28.72 -19.11 -12.81
CA GLU A 241 30.05 -18.57 -12.51
C GLU A 241 30.99 -19.64 -11.96
N ARG A 242 30.51 -20.47 -11.02
CA ARG A 242 31.29 -21.62 -10.53
C ARG A 242 31.69 -22.58 -11.65
N ASN A 243 30.78 -22.91 -12.57
CA ASN A 243 31.05 -23.78 -13.71
C ASN A 243 32.00 -23.10 -14.73
N ARG A 244 31.97 -21.78 -14.90
CA ARG A 244 32.89 -21.02 -15.74
C ARG A 244 34.33 -21.10 -15.17
N LEU A 245 34.45 -20.83 -13.88
CA LEU A 245 35.73 -20.87 -13.17
C LEU A 245 36.32 -22.27 -13.12
N ALA A 246 35.49 -23.31 -12.88
CA ALA A 246 35.98 -24.70 -12.91
C ALA A 246 36.57 -25.07 -14.27
N ARG A 247 36.00 -24.60 -15.37
CA ARG A 247 36.55 -24.79 -16.73
C ARG A 247 37.86 -24.03 -16.92
N GLU A 248 37.95 -22.76 -16.50
CA GLU A 248 39.16 -21.93 -16.60
C GLU A 248 40.32 -22.56 -15.82
N ILE A 249 40.04 -23.09 -14.62
CA ILE A 249 41.05 -23.82 -13.81
C ILE A 249 41.46 -25.11 -14.50
N HIS A 250 40.53 -25.90 -15.02
CA HIS A 250 40.81 -27.16 -15.70
C HIS A 250 41.68 -26.97 -16.95
N ASP A 251 41.38 -25.95 -17.75
CA ASP A 251 42.15 -25.63 -18.96
C ASP A 251 43.56 -25.17 -18.62
N THR A 252 43.73 -24.31 -17.61
CA THR A 252 45.02 -23.84 -17.16
C THR A 252 45.90 -25.00 -16.60
N LEU A 253 45.29 -25.81 -15.72
CA LEU A 253 45.96 -27.01 -15.17
C LEU A 253 46.30 -28.03 -16.26
N GLY A 254 45.38 -28.31 -17.18
CA GLY A 254 45.58 -29.25 -18.26
C GLY A 254 46.78 -28.89 -19.16
N HIS A 255 46.88 -27.64 -19.56
CA HIS A 255 47.98 -27.14 -20.36
C HIS A 255 49.34 -27.21 -19.60
N THR A 256 49.37 -26.75 -18.35
CA THR A 256 50.59 -26.75 -17.54
C THR A 256 51.08 -28.17 -17.27
N LEU A 257 50.20 -29.08 -16.86
CA LEU A 257 50.53 -30.47 -16.58
C LEU A 257 51.03 -31.23 -17.83
N THR A 258 50.38 -31.00 -18.99
CA THR A 258 50.80 -31.60 -20.27
C THR A 258 52.18 -31.09 -20.67
N GLY A 259 52.45 -29.81 -20.55
CA GLY A 259 53.74 -29.21 -20.82
C GLY A 259 54.84 -29.76 -19.91
N LEU A 260 54.55 -29.91 -18.60
CA LEU A 260 55.48 -30.50 -17.63
C LEU A 260 55.75 -31.97 -17.94
N SER A 261 54.74 -32.78 -18.24
CA SER A 261 54.90 -34.20 -18.58
C SER A 261 55.82 -34.39 -19.81
N THR A 262 55.51 -33.65 -20.88
CA THR A 262 56.35 -33.70 -22.13
C THR A 262 57.78 -33.23 -21.90
N GLY A 263 57.94 -32.17 -21.11
CA GLY A 263 59.27 -31.65 -20.78
C GLY A 263 60.09 -32.58 -19.91
N ILE A 264 59.48 -33.31 -18.96
CA ILE A 264 60.15 -34.33 -18.15
C ILE A 264 60.62 -35.50 -19.03
N ASP A 265 59.79 -35.95 -19.99
CA ASP A 265 60.22 -37.03 -20.92
C ASP A 265 61.34 -36.56 -21.83
N ALA A 266 61.41 -35.31 -22.28
CA ALA A 266 62.50 -34.73 -23.00
C ALA A 266 63.75 -34.66 -22.14
N ALA A 267 63.68 -34.22 -20.88
CA ALA A 267 64.78 -34.17 -19.96
C ALA A 267 65.38 -35.55 -19.67
N LYS A 268 64.52 -36.59 -19.52
CA LYS A 268 64.97 -38.00 -19.39
C LYS A 268 65.81 -38.46 -20.61
N THR A 269 65.40 -38.07 -21.81
CA THR A 269 66.13 -38.45 -23.03
C THR A 269 67.44 -37.74 -23.15
N LEU A 270 67.50 -36.45 -22.72
CA LEU A 270 68.77 -35.67 -22.71
C LEU A 270 69.73 -36.15 -21.66
N LEU A 271 69.30 -36.70 -20.53
CA LEU A 271 70.15 -37.16 -19.44
C LEU A 271 71.19 -38.20 -19.89
N GLN A 272 70.91 -39.01 -20.91
CA GLN A 272 71.77 -40.00 -21.46
C GLN A 272 72.78 -39.45 -22.48
N ARG A 273 72.56 -38.26 -23.06
CA ARG A 273 73.33 -37.67 -24.14
C ARG A 273 74.09 -36.42 -23.72
N ASP A 274 73.47 -35.56 -22.94
CA ASP A 274 74.04 -34.29 -22.46
C ASP A 274 73.36 -33.97 -21.07
N PRO A 275 74.09 -34.38 -19.96
CA PRO A 275 73.58 -34.15 -18.62
C PRO A 275 73.37 -32.66 -18.24
N ASP A 276 74.24 -31.77 -18.75
CA ASP A 276 74.15 -30.32 -18.45
C ASP A 276 72.99 -29.67 -19.11
N MET A 277 72.61 -30.10 -20.31
CA MET A 277 71.32 -29.68 -20.97
C MET A 277 70.10 -30.24 -20.27
N ALA A 278 70.17 -31.47 -19.76
CA ALA A 278 69.07 -32.06 -18.99
C ALA A 278 68.78 -31.29 -17.70
N ILE A 279 69.84 -30.87 -16.97
CA ILE A 279 69.69 -30.05 -15.76
C ILE A 279 69.07 -28.71 -16.10
N LYS A 280 69.48 -28.00 -17.15
CA LYS A 280 68.89 -26.74 -17.60
C LYS A 280 67.39 -26.92 -17.94
N GLN A 281 67.04 -28.04 -18.61
CA GLN A 281 65.64 -28.34 -18.93
C GLN A 281 64.80 -28.57 -17.68
N LEU A 282 65.31 -29.24 -16.65
CA LEU A 282 64.68 -29.46 -15.36
C LEU A 282 64.44 -28.12 -14.60
N ASP A 283 65.41 -27.20 -14.68
CA ASP A 283 65.30 -25.87 -14.09
C ASP A 283 64.12 -25.07 -14.75
N ILE A 284 64.03 -25.13 -16.09
CA ILE A 284 62.93 -24.51 -16.84
C ILE A 284 61.60 -25.13 -16.41
N LEU A 285 61.50 -26.45 -16.30
CA LEU A 285 60.29 -27.14 -15.87
C LEU A 285 59.88 -26.79 -14.44
N SER A 286 60.88 -26.66 -13.54
CA SER A 286 60.63 -26.21 -12.17
C SER A 286 60.05 -24.78 -12.13
N ALA A 287 60.59 -23.86 -12.95
CA ALA A 287 60.06 -22.50 -13.08
C ALA A 287 58.63 -22.50 -13.64
N THR A 288 58.35 -23.29 -14.71
CA THR A 288 57.02 -23.43 -15.31
C THR A 288 55.99 -24.01 -14.33
N ALA A 289 56.40 -25.00 -13.52
CA ALA A 289 55.56 -25.57 -12.48
C ALA A 289 55.16 -24.53 -11.42
N ARG A 290 56.13 -23.73 -10.97
CA ARG A 290 55.86 -22.65 -10.01
C ARG A 290 54.93 -21.57 -10.58
N GLU A 291 55.09 -21.22 -11.86
CA GLU A 291 54.26 -20.24 -12.54
C GLU A 291 52.83 -20.77 -12.72
N GLY A 292 52.65 -22.02 -13.19
CA GLY A 292 51.32 -22.65 -13.27
C GLY A 292 50.63 -22.75 -11.93
N LEU A 293 51.33 -23.07 -10.84
CA LEU A 293 50.76 -23.07 -9.49
C LEU A 293 50.34 -21.68 -9.05
N LYS A 294 51.06 -20.63 -9.43
CA LYS A 294 50.73 -19.24 -9.16
C LYS A 294 49.43 -18.82 -9.92
N ASP A 295 49.30 -19.26 -11.18
CA ASP A 295 48.11 -18.96 -11.99
C ASP A 295 46.87 -19.67 -11.46
N VAL A 296 46.98 -20.94 -11.04
CA VAL A 296 45.89 -21.64 -10.36
C VAL A 296 45.47 -20.94 -9.08
N ARG A 297 46.44 -20.55 -8.24
CA ARG A 297 46.17 -19.78 -7.02
C ARG A 297 45.48 -18.45 -7.35
N ARG A 298 45.85 -17.76 -8.44
CA ARG A 298 45.22 -16.52 -8.90
C ARG A 298 43.77 -16.77 -9.35
N SER A 299 43.49 -17.84 -10.08
CA SER A 299 42.13 -18.20 -10.52
C SER A 299 41.24 -18.58 -9.34
N VAL A 300 41.78 -19.28 -8.33
CA VAL A 300 41.06 -19.55 -7.08
C VAL A 300 40.85 -18.27 -6.26
N ARG A 301 41.83 -17.35 -6.25
CA ARG A 301 41.67 -16.04 -5.58
C ARG A 301 40.60 -15.14 -6.22
N LYS A 302 40.30 -15.25 -7.54
CA LYS A 302 39.17 -14.53 -8.18
C LYS A 302 37.81 -14.94 -7.61
N LEU A 303 37.72 -16.01 -6.82
CA LEU A 303 36.57 -16.39 -6.03
C LEU A 303 36.53 -15.66 -4.67
N ARG A 304 37.60 -14.94 -4.30
CA ARG A 304 37.72 -14.17 -3.07
C ARG A 304 37.02 -12.82 -3.26
N PRO A 305 36.31 -12.31 -2.26
CA PRO A 305 35.75 -10.97 -2.32
C PRO A 305 36.80 -9.91 -2.62
N ASP A 306 36.55 -9.01 -3.57
CA ASP A 306 37.48 -7.94 -3.98
C ASP A 306 37.95 -7.08 -2.78
N ALA A 307 37.10 -6.96 -1.76
CA ALA A 307 37.40 -6.24 -0.52
C ALA A 307 38.57 -6.83 0.25
N LEU A 308 38.82 -8.14 0.16
CA LEU A 308 39.97 -8.83 0.82
C LEU A 308 41.25 -8.85 -0.02
N GLU A 309 41.21 -8.39 -1.28
CA GLU A 309 42.42 -8.30 -2.12
C GLU A 309 43.30 -7.09 -1.77
N ASN A 310 42.66 -5.98 -1.34
CA ASN A 310 43.34 -4.69 -1.13
C ASN A 310 43.38 -4.24 0.34
N HIS A 311 42.73 -4.97 1.25
CA HIS A 311 42.62 -4.63 2.67
C HIS A 311 42.91 -5.83 3.57
N THR A 312 43.31 -5.55 4.81
CA THR A 312 43.31 -6.56 5.88
C THR A 312 41.87 -7.00 6.16
N LEU A 313 41.66 -8.20 6.71
CA LEU A 313 40.35 -8.68 7.10
C LEU A 313 39.57 -7.65 7.96
N LYS A 314 40.26 -7.00 8.90
CA LYS A 314 39.70 -5.95 9.72
C LYS A 314 39.17 -4.78 8.88
N GLY A 315 39.98 -4.25 7.98
CA GLY A 315 39.57 -3.13 7.10
C GLY A 315 38.44 -3.50 6.15
N ALA A 316 38.46 -4.72 5.60
CA ALA A 316 37.42 -5.23 4.74
C ALA A 316 36.05 -5.38 5.49
N LEU A 317 36.07 -5.89 6.74
CA LEU A 317 34.89 -5.99 7.59
C LEU A 317 34.35 -4.61 7.96
N GLU A 318 35.19 -3.66 8.37
CA GLU A 318 34.79 -2.29 8.70
C GLU A 318 34.13 -1.62 7.51
N THR A 319 34.69 -1.72 6.31
CA THR A 319 34.13 -1.17 5.08
C THR A 319 32.76 -1.81 4.76
N MET A 320 32.66 -3.13 4.82
CA MET A 320 31.42 -3.87 4.58
C MET A 320 30.32 -3.46 5.57
N ILE A 321 30.66 -3.35 6.85
CA ILE A 321 29.72 -2.95 7.91
C ILE A 321 29.20 -1.51 7.67
N GLU A 322 30.08 -0.57 7.30
CA GLU A 322 29.69 0.81 7.01
C GLU A 322 28.76 0.91 5.80
N GLU A 323 29.05 0.18 4.72
CA GLU A 323 28.20 0.13 3.53
C GLU A 323 26.84 -0.49 3.83
N PHE A 324 26.84 -1.56 4.61
CA PHE A 324 25.62 -2.22 5.05
C PHE A 324 24.74 -1.30 5.91
N MET A 325 25.30 -0.60 6.89
CA MET A 325 24.58 0.38 7.71
C MET A 325 23.96 1.50 6.87
N ARG A 326 24.68 1.97 5.83
CA ARG A 326 24.18 3.02 4.91
C ARG A 326 23.03 2.52 4.05
N SER A 327 23.09 1.30 3.57
CA SER A 327 22.08 0.75 2.65
C SER A 327 20.84 0.21 3.35
N SER A 328 20.99 -0.44 4.52
CA SER A 328 19.89 -1.08 5.25
C SER A 328 19.24 -0.19 6.33
N GLY A 329 19.96 0.82 6.81
CA GLY A 329 19.52 1.65 7.96
C GLY A 329 19.63 0.96 9.31
N VAL A 330 20.16 -0.28 9.37
CA VAL A 330 20.35 -1.06 10.60
C VAL A 330 21.62 -0.62 11.31
N LYS A 331 21.59 -0.55 12.64
CA LYS A 331 22.79 -0.21 13.45
C LYS A 331 23.61 -1.46 13.71
N VAL A 332 24.90 -1.44 13.32
CA VAL A 332 25.83 -2.52 13.60
C VAL A 332 26.87 -2.05 14.62
N SER A 333 27.02 -2.80 15.71
CA SER A 333 28.08 -2.60 16.71
C SER A 333 29.16 -3.65 16.51
N TYR A 334 30.36 -3.23 16.17
CA TYR A 334 31.49 -4.11 15.93
C TYR A 334 32.55 -3.95 17.02
N VAL A 335 32.94 -5.04 17.68
CA VAL A 335 33.94 -5.07 18.76
C VAL A 335 34.94 -6.16 18.46
N CYS A 336 36.21 -5.81 18.46
CA CYS A 336 37.33 -6.76 18.27
C CYS A 336 38.25 -6.73 19.50
N HIS A 337 38.33 -7.84 20.21
CA HIS A 337 39.20 -8.03 21.39
C HIS A 337 40.52 -8.66 21.05
N LEU A 338 40.87 -8.78 19.75
CA LEU A 338 42.13 -9.32 19.27
C LEU A 338 43.04 -8.17 18.84
N ASP A 339 44.35 -8.33 19.11
CA ASP A 339 45.38 -7.36 18.72
C ASP A 339 45.52 -7.27 17.19
N SER A 340 45.39 -8.41 16.48
CA SER A 340 45.35 -8.48 15.02
C SER A 340 44.40 -9.56 14.53
N LEU A 341 43.84 -9.36 13.31
CA LEU A 341 43.01 -10.33 12.59
C LEU A 341 43.83 -10.87 11.38
N ASP A 342 45.03 -11.41 11.66
CA ASP A 342 45.88 -11.99 10.64
C ASP A 342 45.65 -13.50 10.55
N PHE A 343 44.93 -13.90 9.51
CA PHE A 343 44.55 -15.28 9.24
C PHE A 343 45.06 -15.73 7.86
N GLN A 344 44.98 -17.03 7.59
CA GLN A 344 45.21 -17.52 6.25
C GLN A 344 44.10 -17.04 5.30
N PRO A 345 44.39 -16.91 3.98
CA PRO A 345 43.41 -16.40 3.02
C PRO A 345 42.09 -17.15 2.96
N ASP A 346 42.07 -18.44 3.25
CA ASP A 346 40.85 -19.29 3.34
C ASP A 346 40.04 -19.05 4.63
N GLU A 347 40.75 -18.76 5.73
CA GLU A 347 40.13 -18.38 7.00
C GLU A 347 39.48 -16.98 6.90
N GLU A 348 40.21 -16.02 6.30
CA GLU A 348 39.71 -14.65 6.08
C GLU A 348 38.46 -14.63 5.18
N ASP A 349 38.45 -15.37 4.05
CA ASP A 349 37.30 -15.48 3.17
C ASP A 349 36.10 -16.08 3.91
N THR A 350 36.33 -17.13 4.69
CA THR A 350 35.28 -17.79 5.47
C THR A 350 34.66 -16.83 6.49
N ILE A 351 35.48 -16.15 7.29
CA ILE A 351 35.03 -15.18 8.29
C ILE A 351 34.25 -14.03 7.64
N TYR A 352 34.78 -13.46 6.56
CA TYR A 352 34.13 -12.36 5.82
C TYR A 352 32.73 -12.75 5.35
N ARG A 353 32.62 -13.94 4.72
CA ARG A 353 31.32 -14.41 4.20
C ARG A 353 30.33 -14.77 5.31
N ILE A 354 30.80 -15.30 6.44
CA ILE A 354 29.91 -15.57 7.59
C ILE A 354 29.30 -14.26 8.11
N VAL A 355 30.12 -13.23 8.30
CA VAL A 355 29.64 -11.93 8.75
C VAL A 355 28.64 -11.32 7.76
N GLN A 356 28.97 -11.39 6.46
CA GLN A 356 28.08 -10.91 5.39
C GLN A 356 26.72 -11.61 5.38
N GLU A 357 26.73 -12.94 5.47
CA GLU A 357 25.52 -13.78 5.45
C GLU A 357 24.66 -13.53 6.71
N CYS A 358 25.29 -13.44 7.89
CA CYS A 358 24.58 -13.15 9.14
C CYS A 358 23.90 -11.78 9.09
N MET A 359 24.60 -10.72 8.67
CA MET A 359 24.02 -9.38 8.53
C MET A 359 22.83 -9.37 7.55
N THR A 360 22.96 -10.06 6.42
CA THR A 360 21.90 -10.18 5.43
C THR A 360 20.68 -10.91 5.99
N ASN A 361 20.91 -12.03 6.70
CA ASN A 361 19.84 -12.83 7.32
C ASN A 361 19.12 -12.08 8.43
N SER A 362 19.84 -11.31 9.25
CA SER A 362 19.25 -10.47 10.30
C SER A 362 18.24 -9.46 9.76
N VAL A 363 18.51 -8.86 8.58
CA VAL A 363 17.57 -7.94 7.94
C VAL A 363 16.45 -8.70 7.23
N ARG A 364 16.80 -9.66 6.38
CA ARG A 364 15.87 -10.36 5.49
C ARG A 364 14.87 -11.23 6.26
N HIS A 365 15.36 -11.96 7.27
CA HIS A 365 14.57 -12.93 8.03
C HIS A 365 14.22 -12.45 9.43
N GLY A 366 15.16 -11.78 10.11
CA GLY A 366 15.02 -11.30 11.48
C GLY A 366 14.21 -10.00 11.58
N HIS A 367 14.21 -9.15 10.54
CA HIS A 367 13.74 -7.76 10.62
C HIS A 367 14.40 -6.99 11.77
N ALA A 368 15.67 -7.25 12.00
CA ALA A 368 16.45 -6.67 13.07
C ALA A 368 16.66 -5.17 12.86
N SER A 369 16.78 -4.45 13.96
CA SER A 369 17.13 -3.03 13.98
C SER A 369 18.57 -2.79 14.47
N ARG A 370 19.16 -3.78 15.14
CA ARG A 370 20.53 -3.74 15.65
C ARG A 370 21.18 -5.11 15.47
N ILE A 371 22.47 -5.08 15.14
CA ILE A 371 23.31 -6.27 15.04
C ILE A 371 24.57 -6.01 15.87
N TYR A 372 24.99 -6.98 16.64
CA TYR A 372 26.22 -6.97 17.43
C TYR A 372 27.17 -8.03 16.89
N ILE A 373 28.42 -7.64 16.59
CA ILE A 373 29.47 -8.51 16.07
C ILE A 373 30.67 -8.41 17.01
N SER A 374 31.10 -9.52 17.58
CA SER A 374 32.22 -9.59 18.51
C SER A 374 33.23 -10.65 18.10
N PHE A 375 34.51 -10.26 18.06
CA PHE A 375 35.65 -11.15 17.90
C PHE A 375 36.41 -11.26 19.20
N GLY A 376 36.61 -12.47 19.68
CA GLY A 376 37.36 -12.80 20.87
C GLY A 376 38.28 -14.01 20.65
N LYS A 377 39.09 -14.31 21.66
CA LYS A 377 39.93 -15.51 21.72
C LYS A 377 39.62 -16.27 22.99
N ASP A 378 39.41 -17.57 22.87
CA ASP A 378 39.34 -18.50 23.99
C ASP A 378 40.38 -19.60 23.80
N GLN A 379 41.36 -19.65 24.69
CA GLN A 379 42.53 -20.54 24.60
C GLN A 379 43.23 -20.45 23.22
N ASP A 380 43.12 -21.49 22.41
CA ASP A 380 43.70 -21.60 21.06
C ASP A 380 42.64 -21.46 19.95
N SER A 381 41.48 -20.90 20.24
CA SER A 381 40.37 -20.73 19.28
C SER A 381 39.93 -19.27 19.14
N LEU A 382 39.62 -18.88 17.91
CA LEU A 382 38.87 -17.67 17.61
C LEU A 382 37.39 -17.91 17.94
N ILE A 383 36.81 -16.98 18.67
CA ILE A 383 35.37 -16.93 18.95
C ILE A 383 34.80 -15.74 18.20
N LEU A 384 33.86 -16.00 17.29
CA LEU A 384 33.07 -14.98 16.59
C LEU A 384 31.62 -15.13 17.03
N ILE A 385 31.08 -14.06 17.61
CA ILE A 385 29.65 -13.97 18.00
C ILE A 385 28.97 -12.91 17.16
N ILE A 386 27.84 -13.26 16.57
CA ILE A 386 26.99 -12.33 15.80
C ILE A 386 25.56 -12.49 16.33
N GLU A 387 25.03 -11.42 16.91
CA GLU A 387 23.70 -11.38 17.51
C GLU A 387 22.85 -10.28 16.86
N ASP A 388 21.57 -10.52 16.69
CA ASP A 388 20.61 -9.51 16.26
C ASP A 388 19.40 -9.40 17.22
N ASP A 389 18.73 -8.24 17.17
CA ASP A 389 17.51 -7.97 17.96
C ASP A 389 16.22 -8.26 17.19
N GLY A 390 16.27 -9.13 16.18
CA GLY A 390 15.14 -9.48 15.36
C GLY A 390 14.13 -10.39 16.04
N LYS A 391 13.15 -10.87 15.27
CA LYS A 391 12.05 -11.70 15.82
C LYS A 391 12.47 -13.11 16.27
N GLY A 392 13.72 -13.51 16.03
CA GLY A 392 14.20 -14.85 16.35
C GLY A 392 13.49 -15.99 15.58
N CYS A 393 13.82 -17.22 15.94
CA CYS A 393 13.23 -18.43 15.36
C CYS A 393 13.27 -19.57 16.38
N VAL A 394 12.12 -20.07 16.83
CA VAL A 394 12.05 -21.13 17.84
C VAL A 394 12.45 -22.49 17.26
N ASP A 395 12.19 -22.72 15.98
CA ASP A 395 12.53 -23.95 15.25
C ASP A 395 13.43 -23.58 14.08
N ILE A 396 14.73 -23.74 14.27
CA ILE A 396 15.74 -23.36 13.28
C ILE A 396 15.76 -24.42 12.18
N GLN A 397 15.07 -24.12 11.07
CA GLN A 397 15.20 -24.91 9.85
C GLN A 397 16.46 -24.46 9.10
N GLU A 398 17.41 -25.38 8.91
CA GLU A 398 18.63 -25.11 8.18
C GLU A 398 18.31 -24.86 6.69
N GLY A 399 18.24 -23.59 6.32
CA GLY A 399 18.24 -23.16 4.93
C GLY A 399 19.65 -23.25 4.32
N PHE A 400 19.76 -22.94 3.02
CA PHE A 400 21.04 -23.02 2.29
C PHE A 400 22.16 -22.16 2.93
N GLY A 401 21.87 -20.95 3.41
CA GLY A 401 22.84 -20.08 4.04
C GLY A 401 23.48 -20.68 5.30
N LEU A 402 22.66 -21.23 6.21
CA LEU A 402 23.15 -21.88 7.43
C LEU A 402 23.92 -23.17 7.11
N HIS A 403 23.47 -23.94 6.13
CA HIS A 403 24.14 -25.15 5.68
C HIS A 403 25.53 -24.84 5.11
N HIS A 404 25.66 -23.86 4.23
CA HIS A 404 26.95 -23.44 3.66
C HIS A 404 27.89 -22.86 4.73
N MET A 405 27.40 -22.14 5.73
CA MET A 405 28.23 -21.70 6.85
C MET A 405 28.82 -22.89 7.61
N LYS A 406 28.02 -23.93 7.91
CA LYS A 406 28.49 -25.15 8.56
C LYS A 406 29.58 -25.87 7.75
N GLU A 407 29.32 -26.05 6.44
CA GLU A 407 30.30 -26.70 5.55
C GLU A 407 31.64 -25.94 5.51
N ARG A 408 31.62 -24.62 5.35
CA ARG A 408 32.86 -23.80 5.31
C ARG A 408 33.64 -23.82 6.61
N ILE A 409 32.94 -23.74 7.75
CA ILE A 409 33.55 -23.80 9.07
C ILE A 409 34.12 -25.18 9.34
N ALA A 410 33.44 -26.25 8.92
CA ALA A 410 33.93 -27.63 9.05
C ALA A 410 35.22 -27.89 8.26
N LEU A 411 35.37 -27.25 7.08
CA LEU A 411 36.60 -27.33 6.29
C LEU A 411 37.82 -26.73 7.02
N LEU A 412 37.57 -25.80 7.94
CA LEU A 412 38.61 -25.18 8.79
C LEU A 412 38.75 -25.88 10.17
N ASN A 413 38.14 -27.06 10.34
CA ASN A 413 38.06 -27.79 11.59
C ASN A 413 37.40 -26.99 12.72
N GLY A 414 36.55 -26.03 12.41
CA GLY A 414 35.79 -25.21 13.34
C GLY A 414 34.41 -25.77 13.63
N ASN A 415 33.71 -25.10 14.53
CA ASN A 415 32.34 -25.40 14.90
C ASN A 415 31.46 -24.16 14.83
N VAL A 416 30.15 -24.32 14.50
CA VAL A 416 29.16 -23.25 14.52
C VAL A 416 27.90 -23.71 15.22
N ARG A 417 27.34 -22.83 16.04
CA ARG A 417 26.05 -23.03 16.74
C ARG A 417 25.14 -21.85 16.46
N PHE A 418 23.84 -22.16 16.37
CA PHE A 418 22.79 -21.17 16.11
C PHE A 418 21.79 -21.19 17.24
N TYR A 419 21.38 -20.00 17.72
CA TYR A 419 20.39 -19.81 18.77
C TYR A 419 19.36 -18.76 18.30
N GLY A 420 18.06 -18.99 18.57
CA GLY A 420 17.01 -18.19 17.95
C GLY A 420 15.85 -17.77 18.89
N ARG A 421 16.07 -17.59 20.20
CA ARG A 421 14.98 -17.31 21.13
C ARG A 421 14.54 -15.84 21.20
N ASP A 422 15.48 -14.92 21.41
CA ASP A 422 15.22 -13.48 21.54
C ASP A 422 16.12 -12.71 20.53
N GLY A 423 15.83 -12.85 19.24
CA GLY A 423 16.72 -12.52 18.15
C GLY A 423 17.42 -13.76 17.61
N PHE A 424 18.44 -13.61 16.81
CA PHE A 424 19.24 -14.71 16.27
C PHE A 424 20.72 -14.52 16.61
N GLU A 425 21.32 -15.57 17.16
CA GLU A 425 22.75 -15.61 17.53
C GLU A 425 23.47 -16.69 16.74
N VAL A 426 24.61 -16.34 16.20
CA VAL A 426 25.58 -17.25 15.56
C VAL A 426 26.88 -17.23 16.34
N LEU A 427 27.23 -18.37 16.91
CA LEU A 427 28.50 -18.59 17.60
C LEU A 427 29.40 -19.46 16.74
N VAL A 428 30.54 -18.92 16.34
CA VAL A 428 31.57 -19.61 15.56
C VAL A 428 32.84 -19.78 16.37
N GLU A 429 33.36 -21.02 16.39
CA GLU A 429 34.62 -21.39 17.01
C GLU A 429 35.60 -21.90 15.93
N LEU A 430 36.72 -21.22 15.69
CA LEU A 430 37.72 -21.62 14.72
C LEU A 430 39.06 -21.85 15.45
N PRO A 431 39.70 -23.02 15.31
CA PRO A 431 41.03 -23.26 15.89
C PRO A 431 42.06 -22.35 15.27
N LEU A 432 42.83 -21.64 16.10
CA LEU A 432 43.95 -20.82 15.64
C LEU A 432 45.14 -21.75 15.34
N ARG A 433 45.67 -21.70 14.11
CA ARG A 433 46.86 -22.46 13.74
C ARG A 433 48.07 -21.90 14.47
N LYS A 434 48.92 -22.78 15.00
CA LYS A 434 50.18 -22.38 15.68
C LYS A 434 51.12 -21.75 14.68
N GLU A 435 51.96 -20.81 15.13
CA GLU A 435 52.91 -20.05 14.29
C GLU A 435 53.85 -20.95 13.45
N ASP A 436 54.17 -22.18 13.90
CA ASP A 436 55.00 -23.13 13.17
C ASP A 436 54.37 -23.75 11.91
N GLU A 437 53.06 -23.61 11.68
CA GLU A 437 52.37 -24.10 10.49
C GLU A 437 52.10 -22.99 9.44
N ARG A 438 52.68 -21.81 9.63
CA ARG A 438 52.50 -20.64 8.73
C ARG A 438 53.56 -20.58 7.60
N ILE A 439 53.92 -21.72 6.98
CA ILE A 439 54.86 -21.76 5.85
C ILE A 439 54.15 -21.95 4.51
#